data_96d2e1b7db8f02241d6ce1b99ae6560b
#
_entry.id   96d2e1b7db8f02241d6ce1b99ae6560b
#
_cell.length_a   1.000
_cell.length_b   1.000
_cell.length_c   1.000
_cell.angle_alpha   90.00
_cell.angle_beta   90.00
_cell.angle_gamma   90.00
#
_symmetry.space_group_name_H-M   'P 1'
#
loop_
_entity.id
_entity.type
_entity.pdbx_description
1 polymer ?
#
loop_
_entity_poly.entity_id
_entity_poly.type
_entity_poly.pdbx_seq_one_letter_code
_entity_poly.pdbx_strand_id
1 'polypeptide(L)'
;MNHQTIIVLDFGGQYNQLIARRVRECGVYCEVKPYTTPLADLLAMNPIGFIFTGGPNSVYLEDAPHVDPALFDAGVPVLGICYGCQLIAHHLGGKVVAANDATAREYGKTETFFDTNCKLFKGLPEKSVTWMSHGDYMEKVPEGFSLVAHSDACPNVAICDETRGFYGVQYHPEVNHTEFGTAMIRNFLYEVCGATGDWTMGDYKNTAIAAVREKVGSGRVLLALSGGVDSSVVAALLAEAVGPQLTCVFVDHGLMRLNEGDEVEAAFKKWDINFVRVNAEGRFLSKLAGISDPERKRKIIGEEFIRVFEEESKKIGAVDFLAQGTIYPDVIESGLGNAAVIKSHHNVGGLPDYVDFKEIIEPLRLLFKDEVRQLGRELGLPEYLVSRQPFPGPGLAIRIMGEITKEKADTLRLADAIYREELEKAGENKKMNQYFAVLTDTRTVGVMGDGRSYDRVLALRAVTTEDFMTADWARIPYELLDKISGRIVNEVKGINRIVYDITSKPPATVEW
;
A
#
# COMPACT_ATOMS: atom_id res chain seq x y z
N MET A 1 -1.00 14.46 -18.84
CA MET A 1 -0.04 13.38 -19.21
C MET A 1 -0.75 12.47 -20.20
N ASN A 2 -0.21 12.25 -21.38
CA ASN A 2 -0.80 11.33 -22.37
C ASN A 2 -0.11 9.96 -22.24
N HIS A 3 -0.49 9.19 -21.23
CA HIS A 3 -0.12 7.78 -21.15
C HIS A 3 -1.21 6.91 -21.75
N GLN A 4 -0.82 5.79 -22.33
CA GLN A 4 -1.77 4.74 -22.68
C GLN A 4 -2.47 4.26 -21.41
N THR A 5 -3.79 4.37 -21.36
CA THR A 5 -4.56 4.18 -20.12
C THR A 5 -5.40 2.92 -20.18
N ILE A 6 -5.32 2.08 -19.16
CA ILE A 6 -6.29 1.02 -18.87
C ILE A 6 -7.27 1.54 -17.83
N ILE A 7 -8.56 1.30 -18.04
CA ILE A 7 -9.57 1.61 -17.02
C ILE A 7 -9.97 0.29 -16.33
N VAL A 8 -9.79 0.27 -15.02
CA VAL A 8 -10.23 -0.82 -14.15
C VAL A 8 -11.59 -0.44 -13.59
N LEU A 9 -12.66 -1.12 -14.01
CA LEU A 9 -14.01 -0.90 -13.49
C LEU A 9 -14.25 -1.74 -12.24
N ASP A 10 -14.55 -1.05 -11.15
CA ASP A 10 -14.77 -1.64 -9.82
C ASP A 10 -16.22 -2.03 -9.63
N PHE A 11 -16.47 -3.33 -9.42
CA PHE A 11 -17.76 -3.93 -9.12
C PHE A 11 -17.92 -4.29 -7.64
N GLY A 12 -17.11 -3.70 -6.76
CA GLY A 12 -17.15 -3.94 -5.30
C GLY A 12 -16.37 -5.17 -4.85
N GLY A 13 -15.48 -5.69 -5.68
CA GLY A 13 -14.58 -6.78 -5.32
C GLY A 13 -13.46 -6.36 -4.37
N GLN A 14 -12.91 -7.31 -3.62
CA GLN A 14 -11.84 -7.05 -2.65
C GLN A 14 -10.46 -6.78 -3.31
N TYR A 15 -10.27 -7.17 -4.58
CA TYR A 15 -8.97 -7.17 -5.26
C TYR A 15 -8.82 -6.10 -6.34
N ASN A 16 -9.71 -5.10 -6.41
CA ASN A 16 -9.68 -4.02 -7.41
C ASN A 16 -8.35 -3.25 -7.42
N GLN A 17 -7.84 -2.88 -6.25
CA GLN A 17 -6.54 -2.21 -6.11
C GLN A 17 -5.38 -3.11 -6.52
N LEU A 18 -5.48 -4.42 -6.25
CA LEU A 18 -4.45 -5.38 -6.63
C LEU A 18 -4.39 -5.57 -8.15
N ILE A 19 -5.55 -5.58 -8.84
CA ILE A 19 -5.60 -5.59 -10.31
C ILE A 19 -4.89 -4.36 -10.87
N ALA A 20 -5.23 -3.16 -10.37
CA ALA A 20 -4.60 -1.92 -10.80
C ALA A 20 -3.07 -1.93 -10.56
N ARG A 21 -2.64 -2.45 -9.41
CA ARG A 21 -1.22 -2.60 -9.09
C ARG A 21 -0.51 -3.53 -10.09
N ARG A 22 -1.11 -4.68 -10.46
CA ARG A 22 -0.55 -5.60 -11.47
C ARG A 22 -0.40 -4.95 -12.84
N VAL A 23 -1.38 -4.15 -13.25
CA VAL A 23 -1.28 -3.36 -14.50
C VAL A 23 -0.09 -2.41 -14.45
N ARG A 24 0.07 -1.68 -13.34
CA ARG A 24 1.19 -0.74 -13.13
C ARG A 24 2.55 -1.45 -13.08
N GLU A 25 2.64 -2.61 -12.44
CA GLU A 25 3.83 -3.45 -12.41
C GLU A 25 4.25 -3.91 -13.83
N CYS A 26 3.30 -3.99 -14.75
CA CYS A 26 3.57 -4.23 -16.16
C CYS A 26 4.01 -2.98 -16.95
N GLY A 27 4.19 -1.83 -16.31
CA GLY A 27 4.62 -0.58 -16.95
C GLY A 27 3.51 0.13 -17.75
N VAL A 28 2.24 -0.08 -17.40
CA VAL A 28 1.09 0.53 -18.06
C VAL A 28 0.29 1.34 -17.05
N TYR A 29 -0.08 2.57 -17.42
CA TYR A 29 -0.92 3.43 -16.58
C TYR A 29 -2.34 2.87 -16.48
N CYS A 30 -2.96 2.95 -15.31
CA CYS A 30 -4.37 2.62 -15.15
C CYS A 30 -5.05 3.51 -14.11
N GLU A 31 -6.37 3.63 -14.24
CA GLU A 31 -7.23 4.25 -13.24
C GLU A 31 -8.36 3.31 -12.84
N VAL A 32 -8.66 3.29 -11.53
CA VAL A 32 -9.83 2.58 -10.99
C VAL A 32 -11.01 3.54 -11.03
N LYS A 33 -12.11 3.11 -11.64
CA LYS A 33 -13.38 3.86 -11.70
C LYS A 33 -14.53 2.98 -11.23
N PRO A 34 -15.54 3.54 -10.53
CA PRO A 34 -16.77 2.81 -10.24
C PRO A 34 -17.45 2.35 -11.54
N TYR A 35 -18.08 1.18 -11.50
CA TYR A 35 -18.85 0.66 -12.63
C TYR A 35 -19.99 1.61 -13.08
N THR A 36 -20.45 2.49 -12.19
CA THR A 36 -21.49 3.51 -12.44
C THR A 36 -20.99 4.73 -13.20
N THR A 37 -19.67 4.82 -13.51
CA THR A 37 -19.12 5.95 -14.25
C THR A 37 -19.74 6.01 -15.66
N PRO A 38 -20.28 7.17 -16.11
CA PRO A 38 -20.85 7.29 -17.43
C PRO A 38 -19.89 6.88 -18.54
N LEU A 39 -20.38 6.14 -19.53
CA LEU A 39 -19.55 5.66 -20.64
C LEU A 39 -18.83 6.80 -21.39
N ALA A 40 -19.49 7.94 -21.56
CA ALA A 40 -18.89 9.10 -22.21
C ALA A 40 -17.64 9.61 -21.46
N ASP A 41 -17.67 9.60 -20.13
CA ASP A 41 -16.55 10.03 -19.30
C ASP A 41 -15.40 8.99 -19.36
N LEU A 42 -15.72 7.70 -19.41
CA LEU A 42 -14.74 6.64 -19.60
C LEU A 42 -14.03 6.75 -20.94
N LEU A 43 -14.79 6.95 -22.03
CA LEU A 43 -14.25 7.09 -23.38
C LEU A 43 -13.47 8.38 -23.59
N ALA A 44 -13.82 9.46 -22.88
CA ALA A 44 -13.07 10.72 -22.90
C ALA A 44 -11.63 10.57 -22.38
N MET A 45 -11.35 9.52 -21.61
CA MET A 45 -10.00 9.18 -21.14
C MET A 45 -9.16 8.44 -22.20
N ASN A 46 -9.71 8.16 -23.39
CA ASN A 46 -9.07 7.42 -24.47
C ASN A 46 -8.43 6.08 -24.00
N PRO A 47 -9.19 5.18 -23.37
CA PRO A 47 -8.65 3.93 -22.86
C PRO A 47 -8.21 3.01 -24.00
N ILE A 48 -7.08 2.33 -23.81
CA ILE A 48 -6.64 1.25 -24.70
C ILE A 48 -7.22 -0.11 -24.33
N GLY A 49 -7.86 -0.23 -23.16
CA GLY A 49 -8.50 -1.43 -22.67
C GLY A 49 -9.29 -1.20 -21.38
N PHE A 50 -10.24 -2.08 -21.12
CA PHE A 50 -10.96 -2.15 -19.85
C PHE A 50 -10.63 -3.45 -19.12
N ILE A 51 -10.57 -3.39 -17.79
CA ILE A 51 -10.55 -4.58 -16.92
C ILE A 51 -11.75 -4.50 -16.00
N PHE A 52 -12.62 -5.49 -16.03
CA PHE A 52 -13.75 -5.62 -15.12
C PHE A 52 -13.34 -6.49 -13.95
N THR A 53 -13.48 -5.96 -12.74
CA THR A 53 -13.05 -6.65 -11.52
C THR A 53 -14.01 -7.76 -11.12
N GLY A 54 -13.63 -8.53 -10.10
CA GLY A 54 -14.56 -9.36 -9.36
C GLY A 54 -15.59 -8.52 -8.60
N GLY A 55 -16.62 -9.17 -8.09
CA GLY A 55 -17.68 -8.55 -7.30
C GLY A 55 -18.42 -9.58 -6.44
N PRO A 56 -19.13 -9.15 -5.38
CA PRO A 56 -19.81 -10.05 -4.46
C PRO A 56 -21.18 -10.54 -4.96
N ASN A 57 -21.68 -9.99 -6.06
CA ASN A 57 -23.04 -10.23 -6.55
C ASN A 57 -23.09 -11.33 -7.61
N SER A 58 -24.29 -11.83 -7.87
CA SER A 58 -24.59 -12.71 -9.01
C SER A 58 -25.17 -11.88 -10.16
N VAL A 59 -24.60 -11.99 -11.37
CA VAL A 59 -24.94 -11.15 -12.54
C VAL A 59 -26.38 -11.21 -13.01
N TYR A 60 -27.12 -12.25 -12.63
CA TYR A 60 -28.53 -12.46 -12.99
C TYR A 60 -29.52 -11.89 -11.97
N LEU A 61 -29.06 -11.26 -10.88
CA LEU A 61 -29.93 -10.59 -9.91
C LEU A 61 -30.34 -9.20 -10.45
N GLU A 62 -31.54 -8.76 -10.10
CA GLU A 62 -32.12 -7.51 -10.60
C GLU A 62 -31.33 -6.26 -10.15
N ASP A 63 -30.72 -6.33 -8.97
CA ASP A 63 -29.92 -5.26 -8.36
C ASP A 63 -28.38 -5.45 -8.58
N ALA A 64 -27.98 -6.39 -9.44
CA ALA A 64 -26.59 -6.65 -9.72
C ALA A 64 -25.92 -5.44 -10.43
N PRO A 65 -24.64 -5.18 -10.16
CA PRO A 65 -23.87 -4.15 -10.86
C PRO A 65 -23.72 -4.45 -12.34
N HIS A 66 -24.24 -3.61 -13.21
CA HIS A 66 -24.11 -3.71 -14.67
C HIS A 66 -23.40 -2.47 -15.24
N VAL A 67 -22.75 -2.63 -16.39
CA VAL A 67 -22.24 -1.52 -17.21
C VAL A 67 -23.27 -1.13 -18.27
N ASP A 68 -23.11 0.05 -18.83
CA ASP A 68 -23.83 0.44 -20.04
C ASP A 68 -23.51 -0.57 -21.17
N PRO A 69 -24.52 -1.26 -21.77
CA PRO A 69 -24.29 -2.22 -22.85
C PRO A 69 -23.52 -1.64 -24.03
N ALA A 70 -23.63 -0.35 -24.30
CA ALA A 70 -22.88 0.33 -25.38
C ALA A 70 -21.35 0.26 -25.19
N LEU A 71 -20.86 -0.07 -23.99
CA LEU A 71 -19.43 -0.30 -23.74
C LEU A 71 -18.88 -1.46 -24.60
N PHE A 72 -19.70 -2.50 -24.83
CA PHE A 72 -19.29 -3.65 -25.65
C PHE A 72 -19.22 -3.32 -27.16
N ASP A 73 -19.82 -2.21 -27.59
CA ASP A 73 -19.77 -1.70 -28.97
C ASP A 73 -18.71 -0.60 -29.15
N ALA A 74 -18.02 -0.20 -28.08
CA ALA A 74 -17.04 0.89 -28.11
C ALA A 74 -15.74 0.54 -28.86
N GLY A 75 -15.53 -0.72 -29.26
CA GLY A 75 -14.34 -1.16 -29.98
C GLY A 75 -13.06 -1.18 -29.12
N VAL A 76 -13.19 -1.15 -27.81
CA VAL A 76 -12.08 -1.20 -26.84
C VAL A 76 -12.01 -2.60 -26.23
N PRO A 77 -10.83 -3.24 -26.18
CA PRO A 77 -10.65 -4.55 -25.58
C PRO A 77 -11.09 -4.60 -24.12
N VAL A 78 -11.64 -5.77 -23.69
CA VAL A 78 -12.12 -5.98 -22.31
C VAL A 78 -11.59 -7.30 -21.76
N LEU A 79 -11.03 -7.26 -20.54
CA LEU A 79 -10.72 -8.43 -19.73
C LEU A 79 -11.67 -8.47 -18.52
N GLY A 80 -12.51 -9.50 -18.43
CA GLY A 80 -13.35 -9.75 -17.25
C GLY A 80 -12.70 -10.74 -16.29
N ILE A 81 -12.68 -10.42 -15.01
CA ILE A 81 -12.14 -11.25 -13.93
C ILE A 81 -13.28 -11.66 -13.01
N CYS A 82 -13.48 -12.96 -12.78
CA CYS A 82 -14.50 -13.52 -11.89
C CYS A 82 -15.90 -12.95 -12.22
N TYR A 83 -16.46 -12.06 -11.41
CA TYR A 83 -17.73 -11.39 -11.73
C TYR A 83 -17.70 -10.70 -13.10
N GLY A 84 -16.60 -10.02 -13.43
CA GLY A 84 -16.43 -9.36 -14.73
C GLY A 84 -16.47 -10.34 -15.92
N CYS A 85 -15.95 -11.55 -15.78
CA CYS A 85 -16.09 -12.63 -16.78
C CYS A 85 -17.56 -13.04 -16.95
N GLN A 86 -18.24 -13.24 -15.83
CA GLN A 86 -19.67 -13.60 -15.83
C GLN A 86 -20.53 -12.47 -16.44
N LEU A 87 -20.19 -11.20 -16.19
CA LEU A 87 -20.85 -10.02 -16.73
C LEU A 87 -20.73 -9.97 -18.26
N ILE A 88 -19.54 -10.22 -18.81
CA ILE A 88 -19.32 -10.32 -20.27
C ILE A 88 -20.20 -11.44 -20.84
N ALA A 89 -20.18 -12.63 -20.23
CA ALA A 89 -20.98 -13.75 -20.67
C ALA A 89 -22.48 -13.44 -20.65
N HIS A 90 -22.97 -12.84 -19.57
CA HIS A 90 -24.38 -12.48 -19.40
C HIS A 90 -24.86 -11.47 -20.46
N HIS A 91 -24.11 -10.38 -20.67
CA HIS A 91 -24.49 -9.35 -21.65
C HIS A 91 -24.44 -9.82 -23.09
N LEU A 92 -23.55 -10.77 -23.41
CA LEU A 92 -23.33 -11.22 -24.79
C LEU A 92 -24.07 -12.52 -25.15
N GLY A 93 -25.07 -12.91 -24.35
CA GLY A 93 -25.99 -14.02 -24.65
C GLY A 93 -25.54 -15.40 -24.18
N GLY A 94 -24.54 -15.47 -23.31
CA GLY A 94 -24.20 -16.64 -22.52
C GLY A 94 -25.18 -16.86 -21.37
N LYS A 95 -24.90 -17.85 -20.53
CA LYS A 95 -25.71 -18.15 -19.35
C LYS A 95 -24.83 -18.39 -18.13
N VAL A 96 -25.09 -17.65 -17.07
CA VAL A 96 -24.44 -17.80 -15.76
C VAL A 96 -25.49 -18.35 -14.78
N VAL A 97 -25.11 -19.31 -13.96
CA VAL A 97 -26.00 -19.95 -12.99
C VAL A 97 -25.28 -20.15 -11.66
N ALA A 98 -26.09 -20.24 -10.58
CA ALA A 98 -25.56 -20.68 -9.29
C ALA A 98 -25.16 -22.16 -9.37
N ALA A 99 -24.03 -22.51 -8.76
CA ALA A 99 -23.66 -23.90 -8.61
C ALA A 99 -24.58 -24.56 -7.58
N ASN A 100 -25.56 -25.36 -8.07
CA ASN A 100 -26.50 -26.06 -7.21
C ASN A 100 -25.87 -27.26 -6.50
N ASP A 101 -24.75 -27.79 -7.02
CA ASP A 101 -24.00 -28.91 -6.45
C ASP A 101 -22.61 -28.49 -6.02
N ALA A 102 -22.08 -29.18 -5.01
CA ALA A 102 -20.71 -28.93 -4.48
C ALA A 102 -19.60 -29.15 -5.52
N THR A 103 -19.93 -29.67 -6.69
CA THR A 103 -18.99 -30.02 -7.77
C THR A 103 -18.62 -28.86 -8.69
N ALA A 104 -19.41 -27.77 -8.72
CA ALA A 104 -19.15 -26.61 -9.61
C ALA A 104 -18.66 -25.37 -8.84
N ARG A 105 -18.61 -25.43 -7.50
CA ARG A 105 -18.03 -24.36 -6.67
C ARG A 105 -16.56 -24.61 -6.48
N GLU A 106 -15.76 -23.61 -6.75
CA GLU A 106 -14.31 -23.71 -6.57
C GLU A 106 -13.80 -22.59 -5.67
N TYR A 107 -13.10 -22.95 -4.60
CA TYR A 107 -12.45 -22.05 -3.67
C TYR A 107 -11.02 -22.50 -3.40
N GLY A 108 -10.06 -21.58 -3.55
CA GLY A 108 -8.66 -21.85 -3.29
C GLY A 108 -7.88 -22.23 -4.55
N LYS A 109 -6.80 -22.98 -4.34
CA LYS A 109 -5.87 -23.39 -5.40
C LYS A 109 -6.49 -24.50 -6.24
N THR A 110 -6.61 -24.26 -7.54
CA THR A 110 -7.19 -25.21 -8.51
C THR A 110 -6.24 -25.38 -9.70
N GLU A 111 -6.00 -26.60 -10.12
CA GLU A 111 -5.27 -26.89 -11.36
C GLU A 111 -6.16 -26.54 -12.56
N THR A 112 -5.66 -25.69 -13.45
CA THR A 112 -6.38 -25.17 -14.62
C THR A 112 -5.58 -25.47 -15.87
N PHE A 113 -6.27 -25.90 -16.93
CA PHE A 113 -5.72 -26.23 -18.23
C PHE A 113 -6.00 -25.10 -19.22
N PHE A 114 -5.01 -24.67 -20.00
CA PHE A 114 -5.05 -23.53 -20.89
C PHE A 114 -4.84 -23.92 -22.36
N ASP A 115 -5.60 -23.30 -23.26
CA ASP A 115 -5.25 -23.25 -24.68
C ASP A 115 -4.19 -22.16 -24.91
N THR A 116 -2.95 -22.56 -25.07
CA THR A 116 -1.82 -21.66 -25.25
C THR A 116 -1.76 -20.97 -26.61
N ASN A 117 -2.67 -21.29 -27.54
CA ASN A 117 -2.85 -20.53 -28.79
C ASN A 117 -3.61 -19.22 -28.55
N CYS A 118 -4.41 -19.13 -27.47
CA CYS A 118 -5.04 -17.88 -27.06
C CYS A 118 -3.99 -16.84 -26.66
N LYS A 119 -4.14 -15.60 -27.13
CA LYS A 119 -3.22 -14.50 -26.81
C LYS A 119 -3.02 -14.30 -25.32
N LEU A 120 -4.07 -14.49 -24.51
CA LEU A 120 -4.00 -14.34 -23.06
C LEU A 120 -3.02 -15.31 -22.40
N PHE A 121 -2.88 -16.52 -22.96
CA PHE A 121 -2.04 -17.61 -22.42
C PHE A 121 -0.76 -17.84 -23.23
N LYS A 122 -0.42 -16.95 -24.15
CA LYS A 122 0.78 -17.04 -24.97
C LYS A 122 2.04 -17.14 -24.11
N GLY A 123 2.83 -18.17 -24.36
CA GLY A 123 4.10 -18.41 -23.66
C GLY A 123 3.97 -18.98 -22.26
N LEU A 124 2.75 -19.36 -21.83
CA LEU A 124 2.51 -20.03 -20.56
C LEU A 124 2.51 -21.55 -20.72
N PRO A 125 2.64 -22.32 -19.61
CA PRO A 125 2.45 -23.76 -19.66
C PRO A 125 0.97 -24.11 -19.95
N GLU A 126 0.73 -25.29 -20.52
CA GLU A 126 -0.62 -25.78 -20.83
C GLU A 126 -1.47 -26.01 -19.57
N LYS A 127 -0.86 -26.06 -18.38
CA LYS A 127 -1.55 -26.14 -17.09
C LYS A 127 -0.77 -25.46 -15.99
N SER A 128 -1.49 -24.90 -15.01
CA SER A 128 -0.93 -24.26 -13.84
C SER A 128 -1.97 -24.13 -12.73
N VAL A 129 -1.51 -23.75 -11.55
CA VAL A 129 -2.39 -23.46 -10.41
C VAL A 129 -2.95 -22.04 -10.54
N THR A 130 -4.29 -21.95 -10.43
CA THR A 130 -5.03 -20.69 -10.35
C THR A 130 -5.79 -20.57 -9.03
N TRP A 131 -6.11 -19.35 -8.62
CA TRP A 131 -6.91 -19.09 -7.42
C TRP A 131 -8.37 -18.88 -7.79
N MET A 132 -9.22 -19.81 -7.38
CA MET A 132 -10.66 -19.74 -7.56
C MET A 132 -11.34 -19.17 -6.31
N SER A 133 -12.41 -18.41 -6.54
CA SER A 133 -13.27 -17.88 -5.47
C SER A 133 -14.65 -17.56 -6.02
N HIS A 134 -15.42 -18.61 -6.41
CA HIS A 134 -16.72 -18.40 -7.01
C HIS A 134 -17.76 -19.45 -6.60
N GLY A 135 -19.01 -18.99 -6.44
CA GLY A 135 -20.19 -19.83 -6.26
C GLY A 135 -21.07 -19.91 -7.50
N ASP A 136 -20.92 -18.97 -8.43
CA ASP A 136 -21.59 -18.95 -9.73
C ASP A 136 -20.60 -19.34 -10.82
N TYR A 137 -21.07 -19.97 -11.89
CA TYR A 137 -20.24 -20.35 -13.02
C TYR A 137 -20.97 -20.13 -14.35
N MET A 138 -20.22 -20.04 -15.42
CA MET A 138 -20.73 -19.92 -16.78
C MET A 138 -21.18 -21.30 -17.28
N GLU A 139 -22.50 -21.50 -17.37
CA GLU A 139 -23.10 -22.74 -17.91
C GLU A 139 -23.02 -22.79 -19.45
N LYS A 140 -23.23 -21.62 -20.09
CA LYS A 140 -23.21 -21.51 -21.56
C LYS A 140 -22.30 -20.34 -21.98
N VAL A 141 -21.34 -20.65 -22.83
CA VAL A 141 -20.45 -19.67 -23.47
C VAL A 141 -21.26 -18.86 -24.51
N PRO A 142 -21.07 -17.54 -24.61
CA PRO A 142 -21.72 -16.70 -25.62
C PRO A 142 -21.35 -17.14 -27.05
N GLU A 143 -22.24 -16.84 -28.01
CA GLU A 143 -21.96 -17.08 -29.41
C GLU A 143 -20.76 -16.24 -29.91
N GLY A 144 -19.87 -16.87 -30.68
CA GLY A 144 -18.64 -16.23 -31.16
C GLY A 144 -17.46 -16.30 -30.21
N PHE A 145 -17.66 -16.77 -28.97
CA PHE A 145 -16.56 -16.99 -28.04
C PHE A 145 -16.00 -18.43 -28.14
N SER A 146 -14.69 -18.53 -27.96
CA SER A 146 -13.97 -19.79 -27.78
C SER A 146 -13.76 -20.06 -26.29
N LEU A 147 -13.91 -21.33 -25.90
CA LEU A 147 -13.47 -21.81 -24.59
C LEU A 147 -11.95 -21.99 -24.62
N VAL A 148 -11.23 -21.35 -23.71
CA VAL A 148 -9.76 -21.34 -23.72
C VAL A 148 -9.11 -21.78 -22.41
N ALA A 149 -9.92 -22.07 -21.37
CA ALA A 149 -9.44 -22.77 -20.17
C ALA A 149 -10.57 -23.51 -19.46
N HIS A 150 -10.19 -24.63 -18.80
CA HIS A 150 -11.07 -25.45 -17.97
C HIS A 150 -10.33 -25.99 -16.75
N SER A 151 -11.07 -26.38 -15.73
CA SER A 151 -10.60 -27.22 -14.62
C SER A 151 -11.34 -28.58 -14.64
N ASP A 152 -10.97 -29.47 -13.74
CA ASP A 152 -11.67 -30.73 -13.59
C ASP A 152 -13.13 -30.57 -13.14
N ALA A 153 -13.42 -29.52 -12.35
CA ALA A 153 -14.75 -29.24 -11.80
C ALA A 153 -15.55 -28.21 -12.63
N CYS A 154 -14.88 -27.25 -13.27
CA CYS A 154 -15.52 -26.19 -14.06
C CYS A 154 -15.07 -26.28 -15.52
N PRO A 155 -16.00 -26.59 -16.46
CA PRO A 155 -15.65 -26.74 -17.88
C PRO A 155 -15.38 -25.38 -18.56
N ASN A 156 -15.92 -24.27 -18.04
CA ASN A 156 -15.89 -22.95 -18.69
C ASN A 156 -15.16 -21.93 -17.78
N VAL A 157 -13.84 -22.13 -17.58
CA VAL A 157 -13.02 -21.29 -16.69
C VAL A 157 -12.54 -20.00 -17.37
N ALA A 158 -12.25 -20.07 -18.68
CA ALA A 158 -11.90 -18.88 -19.43
C ALA A 158 -12.44 -18.92 -20.87
N ILE A 159 -12.84 -17.74 -21.35
CA ILE A 159 -13.41 -17.55 -22.68
C ILE A 159 -12.72 -16.38 -23.38
N CYS A 160 -12.69 -16.39 -24.70
CA CYS A 160 -12.27 -15.26 -25.50
C CYS A 160 -13.04 -15.11 -26.80
N ASP A 161 -13.20 -13.86 -27.25
CA ASP A 161 -13.46 -13.48 -28.63
C ASP A 161 -12.31 -12.59 -29.10
N GLU A 162 -11.34 -13.19 -29.78
CA GLU A 162 -10.14 -12.47 -30.24
C GLU A 162 -10.45 -11.42 -31.30
N THR A 163 -11.57 -11.57 -32.02
CA THR A 163 -11.97 -10.63 -33.07
C THR A 163 -12.42 -9.30 -32.48
N ARG A 164 -13.18 -9.34 -31.39
CA ARG A 164 -13.66 -8.15 -30.67
C ARG A 164 -12.72 -7.73 -29.53
N GLY A 165 -11.74 -8.57 -29.17
CA GLY A 165 -10.81 -8.30 -28.07
C GLY A 165 -11.41 -8.54 -26.69
N PHE A 166 -12.40 -9.45 -26.56
CA PHE A 166 -13.03 -9.76 -25.29
C PHE A 166 -12.47 -11.05 -24.69
N TYR A 167 -12.04 -10.95 -23.42
CA TYR A 167 -11.46 -12.05 -22.66
C TYR A 167 -12.14 -12.12 -21.30
N GLY A 168 -12.37 -13.32 -20.80
CA GLY A 168 -12.91 -13.54 -19.48
C GLY A 168 -12.23 -14.70 -18.78
N VAL A 169 -11.88 -14.52 -17.51
CA VAL A 169 -11.33 -15.57 -16.64
C VAL A 169 -12.14 -15.67 -15.34
N GLN A 170 -12.48 -16.88 -14.92
CA GLN A 170 -13.26 -17.10 -13.70
C GLN A 170 -12.41 -16.97 -12.43
N TYR A 171 -11.12 -17.31 -12.51
CA TYR A 171 -10.15 -17.19 -11.43
C TYR A 171 -9.60 -15.75 -11.31
N HIS A 172 -8.79 -15.53 -10.27
CA HIS A 172 -8.16 -14.27 -9.95
C HIS A 172 -6.68 -14.25 -10.39
N PRO A 173 -6.34 -13.67 -11.55
CA PRO A 173 -4.94 -13.59 -12.02
C PRO A 173 -4.12 -12.56 -11.23
N GLU A 174 -4.76 -11.64 -10.52
CA GLU A 174 -4.10 -10.59 -9.76
C GLU A 174 -3.46 -11.06 -8.45
N VAL A 175 -3.92 -12.20 -7.89
CA VAL A 175 -3.41 -12.72 -6.62
C VAL A 175 -2.17 -13.61 -6.82
N ASN A 176 -1.25 -13.62 -5.86
CA ASN A 176 0.00 -14.40 -5.94
C ASN A 176 -0.20 -15.91 -5.99
N HIS A 177 -1.37 -16.40 -5.57
CA HIS A 177 -1.71 -17.83 -5.63
C HIS A 177 -2.00 -18.33 -7.05
N THR A 178 -2.21 -17.42 -8.01
CA THR A 178 -2.24 -17.72 -9.44
C THR A 178 -0.83 -17.58 -10.00
N GLU A 179 -0.16 -18.71 -10.26
CA GLU A 179 1.29 -18.75 -10.53
C GLU A 179 1.75 -17.86 -11.70
N PHE A 180 0.98 -17.78 -12.78
CA PHE A 180 1.28 -16.98 -13.97
C PHE A 180 0.33 -15.79 -14.17
N GLY A 181 -0.38 -15.38 -13.13
CA GLY A 181 -1.41 -14.35 -13.23
C GLY A 181 -0.90 -13.00 -13.77
N THR A 182 0.26 -12.54 -13.30
CA THR A 182 0.89 -11.31 -13.82
C THR A 182 1.25 -11.44 -15.31
N ALA A 183 1.68 -12.61 -15.76
CA ALA A 183 1.99 -12.85 -17.18
C ALA A 183 0.72 -12.83 -18.04
N MET A 184 -0.41 -13.35 -17.53
CA MET A 184 -1.72 -13.27 -18.21
C MET A 184 -2.17 -11.80 -18.35
N ILE A 185 -2.11 -11.03 -17.27
CA ILE A 185 -2.42 -9.58 -17.32
C ILE A 185 -1.48 -8.88 -18.32
N ARG A 186 -0.18 -9.17 -18.29
CA ARG A 186 0.78 -8.62 -19.24
C ARG A 186 0.41 -8.96 -20.69
N ASN A 187 0.03 -10.21 -20.96
CA ASN A 187 -0.39 -10.62 -22.30
C ASN A 187 -1.64 -9.84 -22.75
N PHE A 188 -2.64 -9.64 -21.90
CA PHE A 188 -3.77 -8.79 -22.23
C PHE A 188 -3.33 -7.37 -22.58
N LEU A 189 -2.44 -6.78 -21.80
CA LEU A 189 -1.98 -5.40 -22.00
C LEU A 189 -1.20 -5.24 -23.33
N TYR A 190 -0.26 -6.14 -23.61
CA TYR A 190 0.67 -5.99 -24.73
C TYR A 190 0.19 -6.67 -26.02
N GLU A 191 -0.35 -7.90 -25.92
CA GLU A 191 -0.75 -8.66 -27.12
C GLU A 191 -2.17 -8.33 -27.57
N VAL A 192 -3.04 -7.83 -26.68
CA VAL A 192 -4.42 -7.51 -27.01
C VAL A 192 -4.63 -6.00 -27.09
N CYS A 193 -4.25 -5.24 -26.05
CA CYS A 193 -4.45 -3.78 -26.02
C CYS A 193 -3.36 -3.00 -26.75
N GLY A 194 -2.23 -3.62 -27.12
CA GLY A 194 -1.13 -2.95 -27.82
C GLY A 194 -0.40 -1.92 -26.96
N ALA A 195 -0.29 -2.17 -25.65
CA ALA A 195 0.46 -1.30 -24.75
C ALA A 195 1.94 -1.22 -25.15
N THR A 196 2.58 -0.08 -24.91
CA THR A 196 3.99 0.17 -25.23
C THR A 196 4.89 0.22 -23.99
N GLY A 197 4.28 0.21 -22.77
CA GLY A 197 5.02 0.30 -21.52
C GLY A 197 5.54 1.70 -21.24
N ASP A 198 4.74 2.72 -21.51
CA ASP A 198 5.08 4.14 -21.40
C ASP A 198 4.95 4.70 -19.97
N TRP A 199 4.57 3.87 -19.00
CA TRP A 199 4.50 4.26 -17.60
C TRP A 199 5.78 3.86 -16.88
N THR A 200 6.72 4.80 -16.76
CA THR A 200 8.00 4.63 -16.05
C THR A 200 8.19 5.69 -14.98
N MET A 201 8.88 5.35 -13.89
CA MET A 201 9.15 6.33 -12.82
C MET A 201 10.14 7.42 -13.24
N GLY A 202 11.00 7.16 -14.21
CA GLY A 202 11.88 8.18 -14.80
C GLY A 202 11.10 9.26 -15.55
N ASP A 203 10.13 8.87 -16.36
CA ASP A 203 9.27 9.81 -17.10
C ASP A 203 8.32 10.53 -16.15
N TYR A 204 7.77 9.79 -15.17
CA TYR A 204 6.93 10.38 -14.13
C TYR A 204 7.68 11.48 -13.35
N LYS A 205 8.92 11.20 -12.92
CA LYS A 205 9.79 12.17 -12.22
C LYS A 205 9.88 13.49 -13.00
N ASN A 206 10.25 13.41 -14.28
CA ASN A 206 10.45 14.58 -15.12
C ASN A 206 9.14 15.38 -15.29
N THR A 207 8.05 14.68 -15.53
CA THR A 207 6.72 15.29 -15.72
C THR A 207 6.21 15.93 -14.41
N ALA A 208 6.35 15.24 -13.28
CA ALA A 208 5.93 15.75 -11.98
C ALA A 208 6.75 16.97 -11.55
N ILE A 209 8.07 16.98 -11.78
CA ILE A 209 8.92 18.14 -11.54
C ILE A 209 8.49 19.34 -12.38
N ALA A 210 8.22 19.14 -13.68
CA ALA A 210 7.77 20.20 -14.57
C ALA A 210 6.41 20.77 -14.11
N ALA A 211 5.45 19.92 -13.79
CA ALA A 211 4.13 20.33 -13.29
C ALA A 211 4.22 21.10 -11.96
N VAL A 212 5.07 20.66 -11.04
CA VAL A 212 5.30 21.39 -9.78
C VAL A 212 5.91 22.76 -10.04
N ARG A 213 6.92 22.87 -10.91
CA ARG A 213 7.55 24.15 -11.26
C ARG A 213 6.56 25.13 -11.85
N GLU A 214 5.73 24.68 -12.78
CA GLU A 214 4.68 25.50 -13.40
C GLU A 214 3.68 26.00 -12.35
N LYS A 215 3.20 25.09 -11.49
CA LYS A 215 2.20 25.39 -10.47
C LYS A 215 2.73 26.35 -9.40
N VAL A 216 3.94 26.13 -8.92
CA VAL A 216 4.54 26.90 -7.82
C VAL A 216 5.02 28.28 -8.31
N GLY A 217 5.61 28.36 -9.50
CA GLY A 217 6.19 29.59 -10.02
C GLY A 217 7.21 30.18 -9.06
N SER A 218 6.98 31.41 -8.57
CA SER A 218 7.80 32.06 -7.54
C SER A 218 7.30 31.87 -6.10
N GLY A 219 6.27 31.05 -5.90
CA GLY A 219 5.65 30.80 -4.59
C GLY A 219 6.52 29.96 -3.66
N ARG A 220 6.15 29.94 -2.38
CA ARG A 220 6.84 29.16 -1.34
C ARG A 220 6.02 27.93 -0.96
N VAL A 221 6.70 26.81 -0.77
CA VAL A 221 6.10 25.50 -0.45
C VAL A 221 6.49 25.09 0.96
N LEU A 222 5.54 24.66 1.76
CA LEU A 222 5.73 24.08 3.09
C LEU A 222 5.41 22.60 3.05
N LEU A 223 6.27 21.78 3.63
CA LEU A 223 6.07 20.33 3.77
C LEU A 223 6.27 19.90 5.22
N ALA A 224 5.28 19.18 5.79
CA ALA A 224 5.46 18.45 7.03
C ALA A 224 6.19 17.12 6.73
N LEU A 225 7.45 17.03 7.13
CA LEU A 225 8.29 15.86 6.91
C LEU A 225 8.18 14.91 8.10
N SER A 226 7.50 13.77 7.92
CA SER A 226 7.31 12.78 8.99
C SER A 226 8.49 11.80 9.16
N GLY A 227 9.45 11.80 8.23
CA GLY A 227 10.51 10.79 8.15
C GLY A 227 10.05 9.47 7.50
N GLY A 228 8.79 9.33 7.14
CA GLY A 228 8.27 8.21 6.36
C GLY A 228 8.71 8.27 4.89
N VAL A 229 8.56 7.14 4.17
CA VAL A 229 8.96 7.04 2.75
C VAL A 229 8.28 8.11 1.90
N ASP A 230 6.95 8.25 2.01
CA ASP A 230 6.16 9.13 1.14
C ASP A 230 6.56 10.59 1.30
N SER A 231 6.57 11.08 2.54
CA SER A 231 6.99 12.46 2.82
C SER A 231 8.44 12.74 2.41
N SER A 232 9.32 11.73 2.50
CA SER A 232 10.71 11.85 2.05
C SER A 232 10.83 11.92 0.54
N VAL A 233 10.01 11.15 -0.19
CA VAL A 233 9.97 11.20 -1.66
C VAL A 233 9.38 12.51 -2.15
N VAL A 234 8.31 13.02 -1.51
CA VAL A 234 7.77 14.37 -1.77
C VAL A 234 8.85 15.44 -1.55
N ALA A 235 9.56 15.38 -0.42
CA ALA A 235 10.63 16.34 -0.13
C ALA A 235 11.72 16.33 -1.20
N ALA A 236 12.18 15.14 -1.64
CA ALA A 236 13.20 15.01 -2.66
C ALA A 236 12.74 15.53 -4.03
N LEU A 237 11.49 15.21 -4.43
CA LEU A 237 10.90 15.68 -5.68
C LEU A 237 10.75 17.22 -5.68
N LEU A 238 10.24 17.78 -4.59
CA LEU A 238 10.09 19.22 -4.45
C LEU A 238 11.43 19.94 -4.36
N ALA A 239 12.43 19.33 -3.71
CA ALA A 239 13.79 19.87 -3.67
C ALA A 239 14.39 19.99 -5.08
N GLU A 240 14.19 18.98 -5.94
CA GLU A 240 14.63 19.03 -7.33
C GLU A 240 13.80 20.01 -8.18
N ALA A 241 12.50 20.16 -7.85
CA ALA A 241 11.60 21.04 -8.59
C ALA A 241 11.81 22.53 -8.28
N VAL A 242 11.84 22.91 -7.00
CA VAL A 242 11.75 24.31 -6.56
C VAL A 242 12.87 24.74 -5.61
N GLY A 243 13.75 23.81 -5.18
CA GLY A 243 14.94 24.11 -4.37
C GLY A 243 14.66 24.96 -3.14
N PRO A 244 15.29 26.17 -3.02
CA PRO A 244 15.19 27.00 -1.81
C PRO A 244 13.80 27.59 -1.53
N GLN A 245 12.82 27.43 -2.44
CA GLN A 245 11.43 27.79 -2.18
C GLN A 245 10.74 26.77 -1.26
N LEU A 246 11.32 25.57 -1.10
CA LEU A 246 10.81 24.51 -0.22
C LEU A 246 11.30 24.71 1.22
N THR A 247 10.37 24.69 2.16
CA THR A 247 10.65 24.54 3.59
C THR A 247 10.09 23.23 4.10
N CYS A 248 10.96 22.36 4.61
CA CYS A 248 10.58 21.10 5.27
C CYS A 248 10.63 21.28 6.77
N VAL A 249 9.52 21.02 7.45
CA VAL A 249 9.46 21.02 8.93
C VAL A 249 9.41 19.57 9.41
N PHE A 250 10.45 19.15 10.10
CA PHE A 250 10.58 17.84 10.72
C PHE A 250 10.39 17.96 12.23
N VAL A 251 9.34 17.36 12.77
CA VAL A 251 9.03 17.38 14.20
C VAL A 251 9.58 16.12 14.86
N ASP A 252 10.64 16.28 15.65
CA ASP A 252 11.19 15.21 16.47
C ASP A 252 10.44 15.18 17.82
N HIS A 253 9.44 14.32 17.89
CA HIS A 253 8.58 14.16 19.06
C HIS A 253 9.16 13.22 20.14
N GLY A 254 10.40 12.74 19.98
CA GLY A 254 11.06 11.88 20.94
C GLY A 254 10.57 10.43 21.01
N LEU A 255 9.66 10.02 20.11
CA LEU A 255 9.12 8.67 20.02
C LEU A 255 9.53 7.99 18.71
N MET A 256 10.60 8.48 18.10
CA MET A 256 11.18 7.92 16.88
C MET A 256 12.17 6.79 17.22
N ARG A 257 12.56 6.03 16.19
CA ARG A 257 13.62 5.02 16.31
C ARG A 257 14.96 5.65 16.65
N LEU A 258 15.92 4.83 17.05
CA LEU A 258 17.28 5.27 17.36
C LEU A 258 17.90 5.98 16.14
N ASN A 259 18.40 7.18 16.34
CA ASN A 259 19.07 8.05 15.36
C ASN A 259 18.20 8.46 14.14
N GLU A 260 16.90 8.15 14.14
CA GLU A 260 16.04 8.39 12.97
C GLU A 260 15.98 9.86 12.56
N GLY A 261 15.91 10.78 13.52
CA GLY A 261 15.94 12.22 13.23
C GLY A 261 17.24 12.69 12.58
N ASP A 262 18.36 12.16 13.03
CA ASP A 262 19.69 12.48 12.48
C ASP A 262 19.87 11.90 11.07
N GLU A 263 19.36 10.69 10.84
CA GLU A 263 19.37 10.02 9.52
C GLU A 263 18.55 10.82 8.50
N VAL A 264 17.35 11.29 8.90
CA VAL A 264 16.49 12.10 8.04
C VAL A 264 17.18 13.42 7.71
N GLU A 265 17.67 14.13 8.71
CA GLU A 265 18.36 15.39 8.50
C GLU A 265 19.60 15.23 7.59
N ALA A 266 20.41 14.19 7.82
CA ALA A 266 21.58 13.90 7.01
C ALA A 266 21.24 13.58 5.55
N ALA A 267 20.12 12.88 5.31
CA ALA A 267 19.70 12.54 3.96
C ALA A 267 19.35 13.77 3.12
N PHE A 268 18.85 14.84 3.76
CA PHE A 268 18.43 16.07 3.05
C PHE A 268 19.50 17.14 2.96
N LYS A 269 20.67 16.98 3.61
CA LYS A 269 21.79 17.95 3.54
C LYS A 269 22.33 18.21 2.14
N LYS A 270 22.13 17.31 1.21
CA LYS A 270 22.62 17.46 -0.18
C LYS A 270 21.76 18.37 -1.05
N TRP A 271 20.53 18.65 -0.65
CA TRP A 271 19.63 19.55 -1.38
C TRP A 271 19.66 20.97 -0.82
N ASP A 272 19.52 21.94 -1.69
CA ASP A 272 19.38 23.36 -1.35
C ASP A 272 17.92 23.66 -0.97
N ILE A 273 17.54 23.31 0.27
CA ILE A 273 16.20 23.50 0.83
C ILE A 273 16.28 24.10 2.25
N ASN A 274 15.21 24.69 2.71
CA ASN A 274 15.08 25.10 4.10
C ASN A 274 14.63 23.92 4.95
N PHE A 275 15.53 23.33 5.73
CA PHE A 275 15.22 22.21 6.63
C PHE A 275 15.14 22.71 8.08
N VAL A 276 13.97 22.57 8.70
CA VAL A 276 13.70 22.98 10.08
C VAL A 276 13.43 21.74 10.93
N ARG A 277 14.35 21.38 11.83
CA ARG A 277 14.13 20.34 12.83
C ARG A 277 13.65 20.95 14.13
N VAL A 278 12.48 20.51 14.59
CA VAL A 278 11.88 20.95 15.86
C VAL A 278 12.03 19.84 16.88
N ASN A 279 12.87 20.04 17.89
CA ASN A 279 12.95 19.12 19.02
C ASN A 279 11.79 19.38 19.98
N ALA A 280 10.80 18.49 19.98
CA ALA A 280 9.58 18.59 20.76
C ALA A 280 9.43 17.44 21.80
N GLU A 281 10.46 16.59 22.02
CA GLU A 281 10.42 15.43 22.93
C GLU A 281 9.75 15.75 24.27
N GLY A 282 10.25 16.76 24.98
CA GLY A 282 9.73 17.13 26.31
C GLY A 282 8.25 17.54 26.26
N ARG A 283 7.84 18.20 25.20
CA ARG A 283 6.45 18.64 24.99
C ARG A 283 5.51 17.45 24.81
N PHE A 284 5.85 16.50 23.95
CA PHE A 284 5.05 15.31 23.72
C PHE A 284 5.01 14.41 24.96
N LEU A 285 6.15 14.14 25.60
CA LEU A 285 6.20 13.34 26.81
C LEU A 285 5.35 13.92 27.94
N SER A 286 5.33 15.25 28.12
CA SER A 286 4.51 15.90 29.13
C SER A 286 3.01 15.75 28.88
N LYS A 287 2.56 15.75 27.61
CA LYS A 287 1.16 15.53 27.22
C LYS A 287 0.72 14.07 27.35
N LEU A 288 1.66 13.13 27.27
CA LEU A 288 1.42 11.69 27.36
C LEU A 288 1.53 11.15 28.79
N ALA A 289 1.92 11.99 29.78
CA ALA A 289 2.04 11.59 31.16
C ALA A 289 0.70 11.04 31.68
N GLY A 290 0.73 9.84 32.30
CA GLY A 290 -0.44 9.15 32.83
C GLY A 290 -1.40 8.56 31.77
N ILE A 291 -1.08 8.64 30.47
CA ILE A 291 -1.90 8.10 29.40
C ILE A 291 -1.44 6.70 29.02
N SER A 292 -2.30 5.71 29.25
CA SER A 292 -2.05 4.29 28.92
C SER A 292 -2.84 3.78 27.70
N ASP A 293 -4.02 4.36 27.43
CA ASP A 293 -4.87 3.95 26.32
C ASP A 293 -4.26 4.29 24.96
N PRO A 294 -4.12 3.33 24.02
CA PRO A 294 -3.43 3.53 22.75
C PRO A 294 -4.15 4.51 21.82
N GLU A 295 -5.48 4.57 21.81
CA GLU A 295 -6.21 5.51 20.96
C GLU A 295 -6.08 6.95 21.48
N ARG A 296 -6.06 7.14 22.79
CA ARG A 296 -5.79 8.44 23.40
C ARG A 296 -4.35 8.90 23.10
N LYS A 297 -3.37 7.98 23.15
CA LYS A 297 -1.99 8.30 22.75
C LYS A 297 -1.93 8.78 21.31
N ARG A 298 -2.56 8.07 20.37
CA ARG A 298 -2.62 8.44 18.95
C ARG A 298 -3.22 9.84 18.76
N LYS A 299 -4.35 10.10 19.42
CA LYS A 299 -5.04 11.38 19.33
C LYS A 299 -4.20 12.53 19.87
N ILE A 300 -3.62 12.38 21.05
CA ILE A 300 -2.77 13.42 21.67
C ILE A 300 -1.55 13.70 20.80
N ILE A 301 -0.88 12.68 20.28
CA ILE A 301 0.30 12.84 19.42
C ILE A 301 -0.09 13.55 18.12
N GLY A 302 -1.19 13.16 17.48
CA GLY A 302 -1.68 13.81 16.27
C GLY A 302 -2.01 15.28 16.49
N GLU A 303 -2.79 15.61 17.52
CA GLU A 303 -3.15 17.00 17.86
C GLU A 303 -1.91 17.85 18.19
N GLU A 304 -0.98 17.30 18.94
CA GLU A 304 0.21 18.03 19.34
C GLU A 304 1.19 18.26 18.17
N PHE A 305 1.27 17.26 17.25
CA PHE A 305 2.04 17.42 16.03
C PHE A 305 1.53 18.59 15.17
N ILE A 306 0.21 18.69 15.02
CA ILE A 306 -0.41 19.81 14.29
C ILE A 306 -0.06 21.14 14.94
N ARG A 307 -0.20 21.24 16.27
CA ARG A 307 0.10 22.49 16.99
C ARG A 307 1.55 22.92 16.82
N VAL A 308 2.49 21.97 16.93
CA VAL A 308 3.93 22.27 16.71
C VAL A 308 4.15 22.73 15.27
N PHE A 309 3.56 22.04 14.30
CA PHE A 309 3.68 22.39 12.89
C PHE A 309 3.11 23.79 12.60
N GLU A 310 1.95 24.13 13.18
CA GLU A 310 1.34 25.45 13.08
C GLU A 310 2.19 26.57 13.68
N GLU A 311 2.76 26.33 14.85
CA GLU A 311 3.66 27.30 15.50
C GLU A 311 4.90 27.56 14.66
N GLU A 312 5.47 26.53 14.05
CA GLU A 312 6.64 26.69 13.17
C GLU A 312 6.25 27.36 11.84
N SER A 313 5.09 27.00 11.26
CA SER A 313 4.62 27.65 10.03
C SER A 313 4.43 29.16 10.20
N LYS A 314 3.94 29.60 11.36
CA LYS A 314 3.85 31.05 11.69
C LYS A 314 5.18 31.74 11.74
N LYS A 315 6.23 31.07 12.25
CA LYS A 315 7.61 31.63 12.29
C LYS A 315 8.22 31.72 10.89
N ILE A 316 7.91 30.76 10.03
CA ILE A 316 8.35 30.71 8.63
C ILE A 316 7.73 31.88 7.83
N GLY A 317 6.52 32.31 8.21
CA GLY A 317 5.80 33.42 7.57
C GLY A 317 4.93 32.92 6.39
N ALA A 318 4.57 33.82 5.48
CA ALA A 318 3.67 33.53 4.40
C ALA A 318 4.22 32.41 3.49
N VAL A 319 3.41 31.37 3.28
CA VAL A 319 3.64 30.26 2.36
C VAL A 319 2.43 30.15 1.44
N ASP A 320 2.68 29.85 0.16
CA ASP A 320 1.63 29.80 -0.84
C ASP A 320 1.03 28.40 -0.99
N PHE A 321 1.83 27.36 -0.75
CA PHE A 321 1.43 25.97 -0.99
C PHE A 321 1.81 25.08 0.19
N LEU A 322 0.88 24.13 0.51
CA LEU A 322 1.17 23.02 1.40
C LEU A 322 1.39 21.76 0.56
N ALA A 323 2.46 21.01 0.82
CA ALA A 323 2.70 19.75 0.17
C ALA A 323 2.29 18.57 1.07
N GLN A 324 1.72 17.53 0.48
CA GLN A 324 1.28 16.31 1.16
C GLN A 324 1.73 15.05 0.41
N GLY A 325 1.99 13.97 1.17
CA GLY A 325 2.42 12.68 0.65
C GLY A 325 1.27 11.72 0.37
N THR A 326 0.12 12.21 -0.08
CA THR A 326 -1.02 11.39 -0.49
C THR A 326 -0.62 10.47 -1.64
N ILE A 327 -0.96 9.19 -1.56
CA ILE A 327 -0.69 8.18 -2.58
C ILE A 327 -2.00 7.63 -3.16
N TYR A 328 -1.92 6.88 -4.26
CA TYR A 328 -3.10 6.44 -5.00
C TYR A 328 -4.08 5.57 -4.19
N PRO A 329 -3.65 4.63 -3.33
CA PRO A 329 -4.55 3.91 -2.43
C PRO A 329 -5.38 4.83 -1.53
N ASP A 330 -4.80 5.90 -0.97
CA ASP A 330 -5.52 6.87 -0.14
C ASP A 330 -6.66 7.55 -0.92
N VAL A 331 -6.43 7.80 -2.21
CA VAL A 331 -7.44 8.40 -3.12
C VAL A 331 -8.61 7.44 -3.37
N ILE A 332 -8.32 6.16 -3.60
CA ILE A 332 -9.34 5.14 -3.86
C ILE A 332 -10.20 4.92 -2.61
N GLU A 333 -9.56 4.76 -1.44
CA GLU A 333 -10.24 4.51 -0.16
C GLU A 333 -11.11 5.68 0.29
N SER A 334 -10.73 6.91 -0.04
CA SER A 334 -11.49 8.12 0.31
C SER A 334 -12.75 8.33 -0.54
N GLY A 335 -13.01 7.48 -1.52
CA GLY A 335 -14.09 7.63 -2.49
C GLY A 335 -13.77 8.70 -3.54
N LEU A 336 -14.00 8.38 -4.79
CA LEU A 336 -13.62 9.15 -6.00
C LEU A 336 -14.25 10.56 -6.12
N GLY A 337 -14.78 11.16 -5.05
CA GLY A 337 -15.69 12.30 -5.20
C GLY A 337 -15.28 13.64 -4.62
N ASN A 338 -14.48 13.76 -3.56
CA ASN A 338 -14.21 15.08 -3.00
C ASN A 338 -12.89 15.15 -2.23
N ALA A 339 -12.01 16.06 -2.60
CA ALA A 339 -10.79 16.43 -1.88
C ALA A 339 -11.01 16.81 -0.40
N ALA A 340 -12.26 17.07 0.00
CA ALA A 340 -12.66 17.39 1.37
C ALA A 340 -12.75 16.15 2.30
N VAL A 341 -12.94 14.94 1.76
CA VAL A 341 -13.08 13.69 2.55
C VAL A 341 -11.71 13.09 2.88
N ILE A 342 -10.69 13.33 2.07
CA ILE A 342 -9.29 12.89 2.30
C ILE A 342 -8.73 13.47 3.62
N LYS A 343 -9.38 14.48 4.19
CA LYS A 343 -8.96 15.16 5.43
C LYS A 343 -9.10 14.34 6.71
N SER A 344 -9.76 13.19 6.73
CA SER A 344 -10.19 12.62 8.02
C SER A 344 -9.45 11.38 8.52
N HIS A 345 -8.73 10.60 7.71
CA HIS A 345 -8.31 9.27 8.18
C HIS A 345 -6.82 8.88 8.11
N HIS A 346 -5.98 9.48 7.26
CA HIS A 346 -4.57 9.08 7.16
C HIS A 346 -3.54 10.21 7.18
N ASN A 347 -3.94 11.46 7.03
CA ASN A 347 -3.05 12.59 7.29
C ASN A 347 -3.36 13.18 8.66
N VAL A 348 -2.33 13.47 9.43
CA VAL A 348 -2.28 14.17 10.71
C VAL A 348 -3.49 15.09 10.83
N GLY A 349 -4.43 14.78 11.72
CA GLY A 349 -5.77 15.34 11.78
C GLY A 349 -5.83 16.84 11.66
N GLY A 350 -6.49 17.33 10.63
CA GLY A 350 -6.82 18.74 10.43
C GLY A 350 -5.69 19.57 9.80
N LEU A 351 -6.01 20.23 8.69
CA LEU A 351 -5.20 21.35 8.22
C LEU A 351 -5.32 22.49 9.23
N PRO A 352 -4.25 23.30 9.44
CA PRO A 352 -4.31 24.48 10.29
C PRO A 352 -5.43 25.43 9.83
N ASP A 353 -6.36 25.77 10.72
CA ASP A 353 -7.53 26.60 10.40
C ASP A 353 -7.19 28.05 9.98
N TYR A 354 -5.91 28.43 10.06
CA TYR A 354 -5.47 29.83 9.86
C TYR A 354 -4.23 30.02 8.97
N VAL A 355 -3.82 29.01 8.21
CA VAL A 355 -2.81 29.19 7.16
C VAL A 355 -3.56 29.21 5.82
N ASP A 356 -3.65 30.40 5.23
CA ASP A 356 -4.26 30.63 3.91
C ASP A 356 -3.30 30.13 2.81
N PHE A 357 -3.33 28.80 2.57
CA PHE A 357 -2.65 28.22 1.42
C PHE A 357 -3.51 28.43 0.18
N LYS A 358 -2.89 28.83 -0.92
CA LYS A 358 -3.56 28.91 -2.23
C LYS A 358 -4.06 27.55 -2.67
N GLU A 359 -3.22 26.51 -2.48
CA GLU A 359 -3.53 25.16 -2.94
C GLU A 359 -2.62 24.12 -2.24
N ILE A 360 -3.08 22.86 -2.25
CA ILE A 360 -2.31 21.70 -1.79
C ILE A 360 -1.61 21.07 -3.00
N ILE A 361 -0.34 20.67 -2.83
CA ILE A 361 0.47 19.97 -3.81
C ILE A 361 0.60 18.50 -3.38
N GLU A 362 0.09 17.58 -4.17
CA GLU A 362 0.11 16.14 -3.91
C GLU A 362 0.83 15.40 -5.05
N PRO A 363 2.16 15.47 -5.12
CA PRO A 363 2.89 14.97 -6.29
C PRO A 363 2.93 13.45 -6.41
N LEU A 364 2.50 12.70 -5.38
CA LEU A 364 2.46 11.24 -5.38
C LEU A 364 1.05 10.66 -5.54
N ARG A 365 0.03 11.52 -5.72
CA ARG A 365 -1.40 11.14 -5.73
C ARG A 365 -1.76 10.04 -6.72
N LEU A 366 -1.00 9.88 -7.79
CA LEU A 366 -1.23 8.87 -8.82
C LEU A 366 -0.41 7.58 -8.63
N LEU A 367 0.43 7.50 -7.59
CA LEU A 367 1.38 6.42 -7.42
C LEU A 367 0.96 5.41 -6.34
N PHE A 368 1.18 4.13 -6.64
CA PHE A 368 1.20 3.09 -5.61
C PHE A 368 2.47 3.13 -4.78
N LYS A 369 2.46 2.49 -3.61
CA LYS A 369 3.59 2.51 -2.66
C LYS A 369 4.91 2.02 -3.26
N ASP A 370 4.87 1.03 -4.14
CA ASP A 370 6.05 0.49 -4.79
C ASP A 370 6.63 1.45 -5.83
N GLU A 371 5.74 2.15 -6.57
CA GLU A 371 6.11 3.21 -7.50
C GLU A 371 6.73 4.40 -6.76
N VAL A 372 6.19 4.77 -5.59
CA VAL A 372 6.78 5.80 -4.71
C VAL A 372 8.21 5.41 -4.30
N ARG A 373 8.43 4.15 -3.91
CA ARG A 373 9.77 3.66 -3.57
C ARG A 373 10.73 3.71 -4.77
N GLN A 374 10.25 3.31 -5.95
CA GLN A 374 11.03 3.38 -7.18
C GLN A 374 11.36 4.84 -7.55
N LEU A 375 10.39 5.75 -7.46
CA LEU A 375 10.60 7.19 -7.66
C LEU A 375 11.63 7.75 -6.66
N GLY A 376 11.59 7.31 -5.42
CA GLY A 376 12.59 7.69 -4.41
C GLY A 376 14.02 7.30 -4.80
N ARG A 377 14.21 6.12 -5.41
CA ARG A 377 15.51 5.69 -5.97
C ARG A 377 15.94 6.55 -7.15
N GLU A 378 15.03 6.85 -8.07
CA GLU A 378 15.26 7.75 -9.21
C GLU A 378 15.64 9.19 -8.78
N LEU A 379 15.13 9.64 -7.64
CA LEU A 379 15.49 10.91 -7.01
C LEU A 379 16.80 10.82 -6.20
N GLY A 380 17.41 9.64 -6.11
CA GLY A 380 18.68 9.41 -5.41
C GLY A 380 18.56 9.47 -3.88
N LEU A 381 17.39 9.14 -3.31
CA LEU A 381 17.27 8.93 -1.87
C LEU A 381 18.06 7.69 -1.44
N PRO A 382 18.66 7.69 -0.23
CA PRO A 382 19.36 6.53 0.29
C PRO A 382 18.42 5.31 0.42
N GLU A 383 18.94 4.10 0.14
CA GLU A 383 18.13 2.89 0.17
C GLU A 383 17.48 2.64 1.54
N TYR A 384 18.15 2.97 2.65
CA TYR A 384 17.59 2.82 3.99
C TYR A 384 16.34 3.68 4.26
N LEU A 385 16.15 4.80 3.53
CA LEU A 385 14.92 5.59 3.59
C LEU A 385 13.83 4.99 2.68
N VAL A 386 14.20 4.59 1.48
CA VAL A 386 13.26 4.11 0.46
C VAL A 386 12.70 2.75 0.81
N SER A 387 13.54 1.83 1.34
CA SER A 387 13.16 0.47 1.74
C SER A 387 12.63 0.37 3.17
N ARG A 388 12.55 1.51 3.89
CA ARG A 388 12.08 1.53 5.28
C ARG A 388 10.73 0.83 5.43
N GLN A 389 10.65 -0.08 6.40
CA GLN A 389 9.38 -0.71 6.77
C GLN A 389 8.38 0.32 7.32
N PRO A 390 7.06 0.05 7.24
CA PRO A 390 6.06 0.92 7.83
C PRO A 390 6.38 1.25 9.29
N PHE A 391 6.20 2.52 9.66
CA PHE A 391 6.33 2.96 11.04
C PHE A 391 5.14 3.86 11.35
N PRO A 392 4.39 3.58 12.40
CA PRO A 392 3.17 4.31 12.69
C PRO A 392 3.46 5.76 13.05
N GLY A 393 2.54 6.68 12.71
CA GLY A 393 2.67 8.10 13.02
C GLY A 393 2.95 8.39 14.50
N PRO A 394 2.31 7.70 15.48
CA PRO A 394 2.64 7.83 16.90
C PRO A 394 4.02 7.28 17.30
N GLY A 395 4.77 6.67 16.39
CA GLY A 395 6.09 6.13 16.65
C GLY A 395 6.08 5.01 17.68
N LEU A 396 7.07 5.00 18.54
CA LEU A 396 7.22 4.01 19.62
C LEU A 396 6.10 4.07 20.67
N ALA A 397 5.28 5.13 20.71
CA ALA A 397 4.23 5.31 21.71
C ALA A 397 3.25 4.14 21.77
N ILE A 398 2.86 3.59 20.63
CA ILE A 398 1.92 2.46 20.55
C ILE A 398 2.59 1.10 20.74
N ARG A 399 3.92 1.07 20.82
CA ARG A 399 4.73 -0.11 21.13
C ARG A 399 5.22 -0.11 22.58
N ILE A 400 4.78 0.85 23.40
CA ILE A 400 4.96 0.89 24.84
C ILE A 400 3.60 0.65 25.49
N MET A 401 3.43 -0.50 26.14
CA MET A 401 2.22 -0.78 26.91
C MET A 401 2.20 0.07 28.19
N GLY A 402 1.01 0.51 28.58
CA GLY A 402 0.83 1.40 29.72
C GLY A 402 1.33 2.84 29.46
N GLU A 403 1.67 3.57 30.51
CA GLU A 403 2.17 4.94 30.46
C GLU A 403 3.52 5.05 29.74
N ILE A 404 3.70 6.14 28.98
CA ILE A 404 4.95 6.45 28.30
C ILE A 404 5.82 7.33 29.21
N THR A 405 7.06 6.93 29.40
CA THR A 405 8.10 7.73 30.03
C THR A 405 9.32 7.78 29.12
N LYS A 406 10.20 8.79 29.34
CA LYS A 406 11.47 8.86 28.60
C LYS A 406 12.29 7.58 28.78
N GLU A 407 12.37 7.05 30.00
CA GLU A 407 13.08 5.78 30.32
C GLU A 407 12.54 4.62 29.48
N LYS A 408 11.20 4.43 29.42
CA LYS A 408 10.58 3.37 28.63
C LYS A 408 10.83 3.56 27.14
N ALA A 409 10.75 4.80 26.64
CA ALA A 409 11.01 5.11 25.23
C ALA A 409 12.47 4.80 24.85
N ASP A 410 13.43 5.20 25.69
CA ASP A 410 14.85 4.94 25.47
C ASP A 410 15.17 3.43 25.54
N THR A 411 14.59 2.72 26.52
CA THR A 411 14.72 1.26 26.66
C THR A 411 14.21 0.55 25.39
N LEU A 412 13.00 0.88 24.93
CA LEU A 412 12.43 0.26 23.74
C LEU A 412 13.23 0.60 22.48
N ARG A 413 13.67 1.85 22.36
CA ARG A 413 14.47 2.33 21.23
C ARG A 413 15.76 1.55 21.04
N LEU A 414 16.46 1.27 22.13
CA LEU A 414 17.68 0.46 22.10
C LEU A 414 17.39 -1.00 21.77
N ALA A 415 16.37 -1.59 22.39
CA ALA A 415 15.99 -2.98 22.14
C ALA A 415 15.52 -3.19 20.68
N ASP A 416 14.72 -2.27 20.15
CA ASP A 416 14.26 -2.29 18.73
C ASP A 416 15.44 -2.15 17.76
N ALA A 417 16.42 -1.31 18.09
CA ALA A 417 17.62 -1.13 17.27
C ALA A 417 18.45 -2.43 17.20
N ILE A 418 18.67 -3.11 18.33
CA ILE A 418 19.39 -4.39 18.37
C ILE A 418 18.63 -5.46 17.55
N TYR A 419 17.31 -5.56 17.73
CA TYR A 419 16.48 -6.51 17.00
C TYR A 419 16.58 -6.32 15.49
N ARG A 420 16.44 -5.09 15.04
CA ARG A 420 16.53 -4.74 13.61
C ARG A 420 17.93 -4.99 13.06
N GLU A 421 18.96 -4.57 13.79
CA GLU A 421 20.37 -4.77 13.41
C GLU A 421 20.71 -6.25 13.17
N GLU A 422 20.29 -7.13 14.08
CA GLU A 422 20.59 -8.56 13.95
C GLU A 422 19.82 -9.22 12.79
N LEU A 423 18.57 -8.84 12.57
CA LEU A 423 17.80 -9.31 11.41
C LEU A 423 18.43 -8.85 10.09
N GLU A 424 18.89 -7.59 10.01
CA GLU A 424 19.55 -7.03 8.83
C GLU A 424 20.89 -7.72 8.56
N LYS A 425 21.72 -7.95 9.60
CA LYS A 425 23.00 -8.66 9.47
C LYS A 425 22.82 -10.10 8.99
N ALA A 426 21.75 -10.75 9.41
CA ALA A 426 21.41 -12.10 8.98
C ALA A 426 20.72 -12.17 7.61
N GLY A 427 20.32 -11.02 7.04
CA GLY A 427 19.56 -10.95 5.79
C GLY A 427 18.08 -11.41 5.91
N GLU A 428 17.63 -11.71 7.13
CA GLU A 428 16.25 -12.18 7.40
C GLU A 428 15.22 -11.07 7.25
N ASN A 429 15.60 -9.80 7.42
CA ASN A 429 14.74 -8.64 7.23
C ASN A 429 14.06 -8.60 5.85
N LYS A 430 14.69 -9.17 4.82
CA LYS A 430 14.15 -9.20 3.44
C LYS A 430 12.98 -10.18 3.26
N LYS A 431 12.80 -11.10 4.21
CA LYS A 431 11.73 -12.11 4.21
C LYS A 431 10.48 -11.66 4.97
N MET A 432 10.52 -10.47 5.58
CA MET A 432 9.47 -9.95 6.46
C MET A 432 9.00 -8.58 6.00
N ASN A 433 7.71 -8.33 6.13
CA ASN A 433 7.12 -7.05 5.75
C ASN A 433 7.19 -6.02 6.89
N GLN A 434 7.07 -6.49 8.14
CA GLN A 434 7.20 -5.64 9.31
C GLN A 434 7.75 -6.46 10.50
N TYR A 435 8.66 -5.85 11.27
CA TYR A 435 9.26 -6.43 12.45
C TYR A 435 9.65 -5.32 13.43
N PHE A 436 9.39 -5.53 14.71
CA PHE A 436 9.60 -4.53 15.76
C PHE A 436 9.57 -5.15 17.15
N ALA A 437 10.08 -4.41 18.14
CA ALA A 437 9.97 -4.74 19.55
C ALA A 437 8.81 -3.97 20.21
N VAL A 438 8.22 -4.57 21.25
CA VAL A 438 7.15 -3.99 22.08
C VAL A 438 7.55 -4.11 23.55
N LEU A 439 7.58 -2.99 24.26
CA LEU A 439 7.84 -2.97 25.69
C LEU A 439 6.52 -3.15 26.43
N THR A 440 6.35 -4.32 27.07
CA THR A 440 5.16 -4.58 27.88
C THR A 440 5.26 -3.90 29.25
N ASP A 441 4.13 -3.75 29.94
CA ASP A 441 4.11 -3.27 31.33
C ASP A 441 4.20 -4.42 32.34
N THR A 442 4.28 -5.66 31.84
CA THR A 442 4.44 -6.87 32.66
C THR A 442 5.85 -6.95 33.21
N ARG A 443 5.97 -7.09 34.53
CA ARG A 443 7.23 -7.32 35.21
C ARG A 443 7.37 -8.80 35.61
N THR A 444 8.58 -9.33 35.47
CA THR A 444 8.89 -10.71 35.80
C THR A 444 10.10 -10.81 36.71
N VAL A 445 10.15 -11.90 37.47
CA VAL A 445 11.34 -12.22 38.26
C VAL A 445 12.44 -12.68 37.31
N GLY A 446 13.62 -12.10 37.46
CA GLY A 446 14.86 -12.52 36.82
C GLY A 446 15.94 -12.77 37.86
N VAL A 447 17.00 -13.44 37.46
CA VAL A 447 18.23 -13.58 38.22
C VAL A 447 19.35 -12.97 37.38
N MET A 448 19.89 -11.86 37.85
CA MET A 448 20.98 -11.13 37.20
C MET A 448 22.18 -11.08 38.15
N GLY A 449 23.20 -11.85 37.87
CA GLY A 449 24.27 -12.11 38.81
C GLY A 449 23.73 -12.85 40.04
N ASP A 450 24.11 -12.43 41.26
CA ASP A 450 23.67 -13.04 42.52
C ASP A 450 22.35 -12.45 43.08
N GLY A 451 21.70 -11.56 42.35
CA GLY A 451 20.51 -10.83 42.79
C GLY A 451 19.24 -11.15 41.96
N ARG A 452 18.07 -11.03 42.63
CA ARG A 452 16.78 -11.04 41.92
C ARG A 452 16.53 -9.68 41.28
N SER A 453 16.12 -9.69 40.00
CA SER A 453 15.61 -8.51 39.31
C SER A 453 14.09 -8.60 39.10
N TYR A 454 13.43 -7.45 38.96
CA TYR A 454 12.00 -7.33 38.66
C TYR A 454 11.81 -6.39 37.50
N ASP A 455 12.27 -6.83 36.33
CA ASP A 455 12.29 -6.03 35.12
C ASP A 455 11.16 -6.39 34.15
N ARG A 456 11.06 -5.68 33.04
CA ARG A 456 9.96 -5.82 32.08
C ARG A 456 10.18 -6.97 31.11
N VAL A 457 9.07 -7.47 30.60
CA VAL A 457 9.03 -8.38 29.44
C VAL A 457 9.05 -7.54 28.17
N LEU A 458 9.92 -7.88 27.24
CA LEU A 458 9.92 -7.36 25.87
C LEU A 458 9.35 -8.41 24.93
N ALA A 459 8.37 -8.04 24.11
CA ALA A 459 7.86 -8.88 23.05
C ALA A 459 8.52 -8.49 21.71
N LEU A 460 8.93 -9.49 20.95
CA LEU A 460 9.39 -9.35 19.58
C LEU A 460 8.25 -9.77 18.65
N ARG A 461 7.96 -9.00 17.64
CA ARG A 461 6.99 -9.29 16.60
C ARG A 461 7.63 -9.19 15.23
N ALA A 462 7.34 -10.17 14.37
CA ALA A 462 7.66 -10.09 12.94
C ALA A 462 6.55 -10.78 12.16
N VAL A 463 6.16 -10.19 11.03
CA VAL A 463 5.07 -10.68 10.18
C VAL A 463 5.46 -10.68 8.72
N THR A 464 4.91 -11.68 8.02
CA THR A 464 4.87 -11.76 6.56
C THR A 464 3.45 -11.53 6.10
N THR A 465 3.27 -10.73 5.07
CA THR A 465 1.95 -10.38 4.52
C THR A 465 2.09 -9.95 3.08
N GLU A 466 1.01 -10.01 2.33
CA GLU A 466 0.94 -9.50 0.96
C GLU A 466 0.24 -8.14 0.90
N ASP A 467 -0.82 -7.96 1.68
CA ASP A 467 -1.75 -6.83 1.59
C ASP A 467 -2.04 -6.14 2.94
N PHE A 468 -1.45 -6.62 4.03
CA PHE A 468 -1.74 -6.21 5.41
C PHE A 468 -3.19 -6.46 5.88
N MET A 469 -4.06 -7.02 5.05
CA MET A 469 -5.39 -7.48 5.49
C MET A 469 -5.26 -8.75 6.31
N THR A 470 -4.46 -9.69 5.82
CA THR A 470 -4.03 -10.88 6.54
C THR A 470 -2.53 -10.88 6.72
N ALA A 471 -2.04 -11.47 7.81
CA ALA A 471 -0.61 -11.62 8.06
C ALA A 471 -0.33 -12.88 8.86
N ASP A 472 0.76 -13.55 8.54
CA ASP A 472 1.28 -14.66 9.34
C ASP A 472 2.53 -14.20 10.10
N TRP A 473 2.83 -14.84 11.23
CA TRP A 473 4.06 -14.56 11.95
C TRP A 473 5.28 -15.14 11.21
N ALA A 474 6.38 -14.41 11.18
CA ALA A 474 7.59 -14.84 10.48
C ALA A 474 8.33 -15.91 11.30
N ARG A 475 8.88 -16.92 10.61
CA ARG A 475 9.66 -18.01 11.25
C ARG A 475 11.14 -17.62 11.31
N ILE A 476 11.49 -16.82 12.32
CA ILE A 476 12.89 -16.44 12.55
C ILE A 476 13.66 -17.65 13.06
N PRO A 477 14.87 -17.94 12.55
CA PRO A 477 15.72 -19.03 13.07
C PRO A 477 15.96 -18.90 14.58
N TYR A 478 15.86 -20.01 15.30
CA TYR A 478 15.99 -20.02 16.75
C TYR A 478 17.36 -19.52 17.24
N GLU A 479 18.42 -19.82 16.50
CA GLU A 479 19.78 -19.35 16.80
C GLU A 479 19.88 -17.82 16.69
N LEU A 480 19.13 -17.23 15.79
CA LEU A 480 19.06 -15.77 15.65
C LEU A 480 18.24 -15.15 16.78
N LEU A 481 17.10 -15.76 17.16
CA LEU A 481 16.32 -15.33 18.31
C LEU A 481 17.12 -15.42 19.62
N ASP A 482 17.90 -16.47 19.81
CA ASP A 482 18.80 -16.64 20.95
C ASP A 482 19.84 -15.52 21.00
N LYS A 483 20.50 -15.24 19.88
CA LYS A 483 21.47 -14.14 19.76
C LYS A 483 20.85 -12.78 20.06
N ILE A 484 19.66 -12.50 19.50
CA ILE A 484 18.92 -11.25 19.73
C ILE A 484 18.58 -11.11 21.22
N SER A 485 18.03 -12.17 21.81
CA SER A 485 17.66 -12.22 23.23
C SER A 485 18.88 -11.96 24.12
N GLY A 486 20.00 -12.67 23.88
CA GLY A 486 21.23 -12.49 24.59
C GLY A 486 21.78 -11.07 24.53
N ARG A 487 21.80 -10.46 23.34
CA ARG A 487 22.23 -9.07 23.15
C ARG A 487 21.32 -8.09 23.89
N ILE A 488 19.99 -8.19 23.73
CA ILE A 488 19.06 -7.27 24.37
C ILE A 488 19.18 -7.31 25.90
N VAL A 489 19.21 -8.50 26.50
CA VAL A 489 19.32 -8.62 27.95
C VAL A 489 20.66 -8.09 28.50
N ASN A 490 21.75 -8.22 27.74
CA ASN A 490 23.06 -7.75 28.15
C ASN A 490 23.29 -6.25 27.90
N GLU A 491 22.73 -5.70 26.83
CA GLU A 491 23.01 -4.33 26.41
C GLU A 491 21.94 -3.32 26.86
N VAL A 492 20.69 -3.79 27.15
CA VAL A 492 19.55 -2.93 27.49
C VAL A 492 19.08 -3.16 28.92
N LYS A 493 19.19 -2.13 29.75
CA LYS A 493 18.75 -2.21 31.16
C LYS A 493 17.22 -2.23 31.27
N GLY A 494 16.70 -2.92 32.28
CA GLY A 494 15.27 -2.94 32.62
C GLY A 494 14.46 -3.98 31.84
N ILE A 495 15.12 -4.90 31.14
CA ILE A 495 14.53 -6.05 30.44
C ILE A 495 15.22 -7.32 30.96
N ASN A 496 14.44 -8.29 31.46
CA ASN A 496 14.96 -9.58 31.91
C ASN A 496 14.28 -10.77 31.21
N ARG A 497 13.34 -10.52 30.31
CA ARG A 497 12.63 -11.60 29.58
C ARG A 497 12.24 -11.14 28.18
N ILE A 498 12.54 -11.98 27.21
CA ILE A 498 12.15 -11.81 25.81
C ILE A 498 11.12 -12.87 25.45
N VAL A 499 10.04 -12.48 24.76
CA VAL A 499 9.04 -13.38 24.19
C VAL A 499 8.87 -13.07 22.70
N TYR A 500 8.48 -14.07 21.92
CA TYR A 500 8.18 -13.90 20.49
C TYR A 500 6.70 -14.11 20.23
N ASP A 501 6.04 -13.15 19.59
CA ASP A 501 4.62 -13.22 19.27
C ASP A 501 4.39 -14.04 17.99
N ILE A 502 3.73 -15.19 18.17
CA ILE A 502 3.44 -16.16 17.10
C ILE A 502 1.97 -16.11 16.64
N THR A 503 1.29 -14.98 16.82
CA THR A 503 -0.12 -14.84 16.50
C THR A 503 -0.30 -14.26 15.10
N SER A 504 -1.13 -14.91 14.27
CA SER A 504 -1.50 -14.45 12.94
C SER A 504 -2.54 -13.31 12.98
N LYS A 505 -2.69 -12.59 11.90
CA LYS A 505 -3.81 -11.65 11.67
C LYS A 505 -4.76 -12.24 10.61
N PRO A 506 -6.04 -12.48 10.91
CA PRO A 506 -6.64 -12.48 12.23
C PRO A 506 -6.13 -13.64 13.12
N PRO A 507 -6.39 -13.69 14.45
CA PRO A 507 -7.23 -12.76 15.22
C PRO A 507 -6.49 -11.50 15.73
N ALA A 508 -5.15 -11.50 15.76
CA ALA A 508 -4.39 -10.31 16.18
C ALA A 508 -4.34 -9.25 15.08
N THR A 509 -3.84 -8.05 15.42
CA THR A 509 -3.42 -7.04 14.46
C THR A 509 -1.92 -7.13 14.19
N VAL A 510 -1.37 -6.38 13.23
CA VAL A 510 0.07 -6.32 13.00
C VAL A 510 0.75 -5.58 14.15
N GLU A 511 0.31 -4.35 14.45
CA GLU A 511 0.75 -3.62 15.65
C GLU A 511 0.06 -4.19 16.90
N TRP A 512 0.63 -3.94 18.05
CA TRP A 512 0.12 -4.38 19.36
C TRP A 512 -0.87 -3.39 19.98
#